data_b51c3b901779291a36a6cf2799514aee
#
_entry.id   b51c3b901779291a36a6cf2799514aee
#
_cell.length_a   1.000
_cell.length_b   1.000
_cell.length_c   1.000
_cell.angle_alpha   90.00
_cell.angle_beta   90.00
_cell.angle_gamma   90.00
#
_symmetry.space_group_name_H-M   'P 1'
#
loop_
_entity.id
_entity.type
_entity.pdbx_description
1 polymer ?
#
loop_
_entity_poly.entity_id
_entity_poly.type
_entity_poly.pdbx_seq_one_letter_code
_entity_poly.pdbx_strand_id
1 'polypeptide(L)'
;MLKICKTPYQKIKVLLVLIPFQFDYVSGIGNSLNNEIWTTVTNYIKELLELLEKNPQIIVKEITSEEKSSEEIEELLADGKEVAIAGSINSFIDRIDEEFTRSLQNTDPHTTEYIERMKDEQLLYELIVRAQIYLERAKLSEKIPSIVIRRIEHIYYKPVNVISILEENIRANEVIAKTEKIDPEKLVYELCVKIYKQDDERLRSRALLYHIYHDALHDRYTSARDLLLMSHIQEHVDNTDVNTRIIYNRAIVQLGLCAFRCGMIRESNQCLQEIQNGQKVKELLAQGVQSRYGDKTPEQEKLEKQRQLPFHMHINIELLECIYLTCSMLLEIPNMAENVYNVRKKFISRTFRKLIDNSERQTLLGPPENTREHIMGASKALANGEWEKCRDLINSIKIWDLMPNTEEIKKMLTRKIQEEGLRTWIFTCRNHYDNISLDQLAKMFDLPVSDVHSIICRMIIKEELSASIDESKSIIVMSKSEENKLHFLAQQYYEKVKVLMKI
;
A
#
# COMPACT_ATOMS: atom_id res chain seq x y z
N MET A 1 -7.25 -44.77 -13.90
CA MET A 1 -8.53 -44.70 -13.14
C MET A 1 -9.58 -43.83 -13.85
N LEU A 2 -9.33 -42.61 -14.23
CA LEU A 2 -10.31 -41.74 -14.89
C LEU A 2 -10.91 -42.27 -16.18
N LYS A 3 -10.12 -43.05 -16.99
CA LYS A 3 -10.59 -43.70 -18.23
C LYS A 3 -11.53 -44.88 -18.01
N ILE A 4 -11.60 -45.42 -16.80
CA ILE A 4 -12.42 -46.60 -16.47
C ILE A 4 -13.79 -46.16 -15.92
N CYS A 5 -13.89 -44.93 -15.40
CA CYS A 5 -15.13 -44.39 -14.84
C CYS A 5 -16.16 -44.13 -15.93
N LYS A 6 -17.36 -44.73 -15.81
CA LYS A 6 -18.46 -44.60 -16.77
C LYS A 6 -19.39 -43.45 -16.48
N THR A 7 -19.62 -43.13 -15.19
CA THR A 7 -20.59 -42.11 -14.75
C THR A 7 -19.87 -40.82 -14.31
N PRO A 8 -20.49 -39.61 -14.50
CA PRO A 8 -19.93 -38.35 -14.03
C PRO A 8 -19.67 -38.33 -12.51
N TYR A 9 -20.54 -38.95 -11.73
CA TYR A 9 -20.39 -39.10 -10.29
C TYR A 9 -19.10 -39.82 -9.89
N GLN A 10 -18.83 -40.97 -10.51
CA GLN A 10 -17.59 -41.76 -10.28
C GLN A 10 -16.36 -40.95 -10.61
N LYS A 11 -16.37 -40.18 -11.73
CA LYS A 11 -15.27 -39.30 -12.10
C LYS A 11 -14.99 -38.21 -11.06
N ILE A 12 -16.04 -37.55 -10.60
CA ILE A 12 -15.94 -36.51 -9.58
C ILE A 12 -15.36 -37.08 -8.27
N LYS A 13 -15.86 -38.25 -7.82
CA LYS A 13 -15.35 -38.92 -6.61
C LYS A 13 -13.87 -39.31 -6.73
N VAL A 14 -13.46 -39.81 -7.89
CA VAL A 14 -12.05 -40.14 -8.14
C VAL A 14 -11.17 -38.89 -8.19
N LEU A 15 -11.61 -37.81 -8.80
CA LEU A 15 -10.87 -36.53 -8.83
C LEU A 15 -10.71 -35.97 -7.43
N LEU A 16 -11.75 -35.98 -6.61
CA LEU A 16 -11.70 -35.53 -5.21
C LEU A 16 -10.68 -36.29 -4.34
N VAL A 17 -10.36 -37.55 -4.70
CA VAL A 17 -9.32 -38.33 -4.00
C VAL A 17 -7.94 -38.15 -4.66
N LEU A 18 -7.87 -37.99 -5.98
CA LEU A 18 -6.61 -37.82 -6.69
C LEU A 18 -5.91 -36.51 -6.41
N ILE A 19 -6.68 -35.42 -6.26
CA ILE A 19 -6.13 -34.09 -6.01
C ILE A 19 -5.35 -34.04 -4.68
N PRO A 20 -5.91 -34.43 -3.51
CA PRO A 20 -5.15 -34.49 -2.26
C PRO A 20 -3.95 -35.42 -2.34
N PHE A 21 -4.06 -36.58 -3.00
CA PHE A 21 -2.97 -37.52 -3.16
C PHE A 21 -1.76 -36.92 -3.90
N GLN A 22 -2.00 -36.05 -4.89
CA GLN A 22 -0.92 -35.36 -5.60
C GLN A 22 -0.26 -34.29 -4.71
N PHE A 23 -1.01 -33.64 -3.83
CA PHE A 23 -0.43 -32.71 -2.85
C PHE A 23 0.44 -33.43 -1.81
N ASP A 24 0.07 -34.64 -1.41
CA ASP A 24 0.80 -35.43 -0.41
C ASP A 24 2.07 -36.07 -0.98
N TYR A 25 2.19 -36.19 -2.31
CA TYR A 25 3.38 -36.74 -2.98
C TYR A 25 4.62 -35.85 -2.82
N VAL A 26 4.46 -34.63 -2.36
CA VAL A 26 5.57 -33.70 -2.12
C VAL A 26 6.28 -34.03 -0.82
N SER A 27 7.37 -34.77 -0.93
CA SER A 27 8.25 -35.12 0.19
C SER A 27 9.19 -33.97 0.54
N GLY A 28 8.85 -33.18 1.54
CA GLY A 28 9.78 -32.21 2.12
C GLY A 28 9.08 -31.00 2.72
N ILE A 29 9.25 -30.84 4.03
CA ILE A 29 8.79 -29.65 4.75
C ILE A 29 9.58 -28.42 4.25
N GLY A 30 8.95 -27.58 3.43
CA GLY A 30 9.53 -26.30 2.97
C GLY A 30 9.82 -26.19 1.47
N ASN A 31 9.68 -27.27 0.70
CA ASN A 31 9.81 -27.21 -0.76
C ASN A 31 8.45 -26.86 -1.41
N SER A 32 8.47 -26.01 -2.42
CA SER A 32 7.30 -25.77 -3.28
C SER A 32 7.04 -26.98 -4.18
N LEU A 33 5.80 -27.15 -4.59
CA LEU A 33 5.41 -28.12 -5.61
C LEU A 33 6.23 -27.93 -6.90
N ASN A 34 6.65 -29.04 -7.52
CA ASN A 34 7.24 -28.99 -8.84
C ASN A 34 6.21 -28.46 -9.85
N ASN A 35 6.64 -27.66 -10.82
CA ASN A 35 5.78 -27.04 -11.82
C ASN A 35 4.93 -28.06 -12.59
N GLU A 36 5.47 -29.24 -12.90
CA GLU A 36 4.75 -30.31 -13.59
C GLU A 36 3.58 -30.86 -12.76
N ILE A 37 3.81 -31.05 -11.46
CA ILE A 37 2.77 -31.53 -10.54
C ILE A 37 1.70 -30.45 -10.35
N TRP A 38 2.12 -29.19 -10.19
CA TRP A 38 1.20 -28.06 -10.04
C TRP A 38 0.29 -27.94 -11.27
N THR A 39 0.82 -27.99 -12.49
CA THR A 39 0.02 -27.95 -13.73
C THR A 39 -0.91 -29.16 -13.85
N THR A 40 -0.46 -30.32 -13.42
CA THR A 40 -1.30 -31.53 -13.43
C THR A 40 -2.49 -31.40 -12.48
N VAL A 41 -2.25 -30.90 -11.26
CA VAL A 41 -3.31 -30.67 -10.27
C VAL A 41 -4.27 -29.58 -10.73
N THR A 42 -3.76 -28.50 -11.32
CA THR A 42 -4.56 -27.42 -11.91
C THR A 42 -5.49 -27.96 -13.00
N ASN A 43 -4.99 -28.84 -13.86
CA ASN A 43 -5.81 -29.49 -14.90
C ASN A 43 -6.88 -30.43 -14.29
N TYR A 44 -6.58 -31.15 -13.22
CA TYR A 44 -7.59 -31.98 -12.53
C TYR A 44 -8.70 -31.13 -11.88
N ILE A 45 -8.34 -29.98 -11.29
CA ILE A 45 -9.36 -29.05 -10.74
C ILE A 45 -10.19 -28.45 -11.86
N LYS A 46 -9.57 -28.11 -13.00
CA LYS A 46 -10.28 -27.63 -14.17
C LYS A 46 -11.30 -28.66 -14.68
N GLU A 47 -10.88 -29.93 -14.82
CA GLU A 47 -11.77 -31.03 -15.21
C GLU A 47 -12.88 -31.23 -14.16
N LEU A 48 -12.57 -31.16 -12.88
CA LEU A 48 -13.56 -31.26 -11.79
C LEU A 48 -14.63 -30.17 -11.92
N LEU A 49 -14.22 -28.90 -12.09
CA LEU A 49 -15.15 -27.79 -12.26
C LEU A 49 -16.00 -27.94 -13.53
N GLU A 50 -15.42 -28.39 -14.64
CA GLU A 50 -16.18 -28.66 -15.87
C GLU A 50 -17.25 -29.74 -15.71
N LEU A 51 -16.94 -30.79 -14.95
CA LEU A 51 -17.91 -31.85 -14.66
C LEU A 51 -19.03 -31.35 -13.75
N LEU A 52 -18.73 -30.49 -12.77
CA LEU A 52 -19.71 -29.88 -11.87
C LEU A 52 -20.58 -28.83 -12.59
N GLU A 53 -20.02 -28.11 -13.55
CA GLU A 53 -20.76 -27.15 -14.39
C GLU A 53 -21.77 -27.86 -15.31
N LYS A 54 -21.37 -29.02 -15.87
CA LYS A 54 -22.23 -29.86 -16.74
C LYS A 54 -23.33 -30.58 -15.95
N ASN A 55 -23.08 -30.89 -14.67
CA ASN A 55 -24.01 -31.63 -13.81
C ASN A 55 -24.44 -30.84 -12.59
N PRO A 56 -25.37 -29.89 -12.71
CA PRO A 56 -25.78 -28.99 -11.63
C PRO A 56 -26.44 -29.71 -10.44
N GLN A 57 -26.83 -30.97 -10.60
CA GLN A 57 -27.47 -31.78 -9.55
C GLN A 57 -26.46 -32.29 -8.51
N ILE A 58 -25.15 -32.29 -8.84
CA ILE A 58 -24.08 -32.75 -7.97
C ILE A 58 -23.49 -31.57 -7.21
N ILE A 59 -23.61 -31.59 -5.87
CA ILE A 59 -23.09 -30.55 -4.99
C ILE A 59 -22.00 -31.15 -4.09
N VAL A 60 -20.83 -30.51 -4.06
CA VAL A 60 -19.74 -30.91 -3.16
C VAL A 60 -19.86 -30.15 -1.85
N LYS A 61 -20.04 -30.88 -0.73
CA LYS A 61 -20.14 -30.34 0.64
C LYS A 61 -19.13 -31.02 1.56
N GLU A 62 -18.65 -30.33 2.59
CA GLU A 62 -17.65 -30.88 3.53
C GLU A 62 -18.25 -31.95 4.44
N ILE A 63 -19.49 -31.80 4.82
CA ILE A 63 -20.19 -32.73 5.68
C ILE A 63 -21.37 -33.33 4.91
N THR A 64 -21.36 -34.64 4.73
CA THR A 64 -22.50 -35.40 4.22
C THR A 64 -23.04 -36.27 5.34
N SER A 65 -24.33 -36.19 5.59
CA SER A 65 -24.99 -36.86 6.70
C SER A 65 -25.11 -38.37 6.54
N GLU A 66 -24.93 -38.92 5.33
CA GLU A 66 -25.04 -40.36 5.05
C GLU A 66 -24.16 -40.79 3.88
N GLU A 67 -23.38 -41.83 4.05
CA GLU A 67 -22.73 -42.54 2.95
C GLU A 67 -23.75 -43.43 2.25
N LYS A 68 -24.38 -42.94 1.17
CA LYS A 68 -25.27 -43.72 0.32
C LYS A 68 -24.47 -44.63 -0.58
N SER A 69 -25.02 -45.80 -0.94
CA SER A 69 -24.38 -46.71 -1.90
C SER A 69 -24.33 -46.08 -3.29
N SER A 70 -23.34 -46.51 -4.10
CA SER A 70 -23.19 -45.97 -5.46
C SER A 70 -24.43 -46.16 -6.32
N GLU A 71 -25.17 -47.25 -6.11
CA GLU A 71 -26.36 -47.59 -6.85
C GLU A 71 -27.53 -46.69 -6.51
N GLU A 72 -27.77 -46.44 -5.20
CA GLU A 72 -28.81 -45.52 -4.72
C GLU A 72 -28.57 -44.07 -5.21
N ILE A 73 -27.32 -43.67 -5.33
CA ILE A 73 -26.94 -42.34 -5.84
C ILE A 73 -27.20 -42.19 -7.32
N GLU A 74 -26.92 -43.23 -8.11
CA GLU A 74 -27.22 -43.24 -9.54
C GLU A 74 -28.73 -43.20 -9.81
N GLU A 75 -29.55 -43.88 -9.00
CA GLU A 75 -30.99 -43.78 -9.06
C GLU A 75 -31.50 -42.37 -8.72
N LEU A 76 -30.95 -41.71 -7.65
CA LEU A 76 -31.28 -40.36 -7.27
C LEU A 76 -30.93 -39.32 -8.35
N LEU A 77 -29.80 -39.51 -9.04
CA LEU A 77 -29.41 -38.70 -10.19
C LEU A 77 -30.32 -38.87 -11.37
N ALA A 78 -30.80 -40.11 -11.64
CA ALA A 78 -31.78 -40.40 -12.67
C ALA A 78 -33.15 -39.74 -12.38
N ASP A 79 -33.51 -39.66 -11.11
CA ASP A 79 -34.72 -38.95 -10.61
C ASP A 79 -34.59 -37.43 -10.60
N GLY A 80 -33.44 -36.86 -10.95
CA GLY A 80 -33.21 -35.41 -10.95
C GLY A 80 -33.05 -34.76 -9.57
N LYS A 81 -32.79 -35.56 -8.52
CA LYS A 81 -32.59 -35.03 -7.15
C LYS A 81 -31.16 -34.57 -6.93
N GLU A 82 -30.97 -33.57 -6.06
CA GLU A 82 -29.64 -33.08 -5.67
C GLU A 82 -28.90 -34.14 -4.87
N VAL A 83 -27.65 -34.41 -5.27
CA VAL A 83 -26.74 -35.34 -4.61
C VAL A 83 -25.56 -34.60 -4.04
N ALA A 84 -25.33 -34.75 -2.73
CA ALA A 84 -24.16 -34.19 -2.06
C ALA A 84 -22.99 -35.21 -2.02
N ILE A 85 -21.81 -34.74 -2.37
CA ILE A 85 -20.56 -35.50 -2.27
C ILE A 85 -19.66 -34.85 -1.22
N ALA A 86 -19.01 -35.67 -0.39
CA ALA A 86 -18.04 -35.17 0.58
C ALA A 86 -16.77 -34.64 -0.10
N GLY A 87 -16.43 -33.39 0.17
CA GLY A 87 -15.25 -32.73 -0.37
C GLY A 87 -15.26 -31.21 -0.16
N SER A 88 -14.15 -30.55 -0.43
CA SER A 88 -14.03 -29.10 -0.36
C SER A 88 -13.25 -28.54 -1.55
N ILE A 89 -13.92 -27.81 -2.43
CA ILE A 89 -13.29 -27.15 -3.59
C ILE A 89 -12.44 -25.97 -3.11
N ASN A 90 -12.91 -25.24 -2.08
CA ASN A 90 -12.18 -24.12 -1.54
C ASN A 90 -10.79 -24.53 -1.05
N SER A 91 -10.71 -25.62 -0.29
CA SER A 91 -9.43 -26.12 0.23
C SER A 91 -8.43 -26.46 -0.88
N PHE A 92 -8.91 -26.95 -2.02
CA PHE A 92 -8.04 -27.24 -3.17
C PHE A 92 -7.50 -25.96 -3.82
N ILE A 93 -8.36 -24.95 -3.95
CA ILE A 93 -7.98 -23.66 -4.51
C ILE A 93 -7.04 -22.93 -3.57
N ASP A 94 -7.34 -22.90 -2.27
CA ASP A 94 -6.47 -22.31 -1.25
C ASP A 94 -5.09 -22.96 -1.27
N ARG A 95 -5.03 -24.29 -1.38
CA ARG A 95 -3.76 -25.02 -1.42
C ARG A 95 -2.94 -24.73 -2.66
N ILE A 96 -3.58 -24.68 -3.85
CA ILE A 96 -2.88 -24.32 -5.10
C ILE A 96 -2.37 -22.90 -5.07
N ASP A 97 -3.13 -21.97 -4.54
CA ASP A 97 -2.75 -20.56 -4.40
C ASP A 97 -1.57 -20.40 -3.44
N GLU A 98 -1.61 -21.07 -2.28
CA GLU A 98 -0.48 -21.09 -1.36
C GLU A 98 0.79 -21.68 -1.98
N GLU A 99 0.69 -22.77 -2.73
CA GLU A 99 1.84 -23.38 -3.42
C GLU A 99 2.36 -22.49 -4.56
N PHE A 100 1.48 -21.81 -5.27
CA PHE A 100 1.85 -20.81 -6.27
C PHE A 100 2.64 -19.65 -5.64
N THR A 101 2.12 -19.09 -4.56
CA THR A 101 2.77 -18.01 -3.80
C THR A 101 4.13 -18.47 -3.27
N ARG A 102 4.20 -19.67 -2.69
CA ARG A 102 5.45 -20.28 -2.18
C ARG A 102 6.49 -20.52 -3.28
N SER A 103 6.03 -20.96 -4.44
CA SER A 103 6.90 -21.12 -5.61
C SER A 103 7.53 -19.80 -6.05
N LEU A 104 6.74 -18.71 -6.11
CA LEU A 104 7.22 -17.38 -6.43
C LEU A 104 8.15 -16.78 -5.36
N GLN A 105 7.94 -17.11 -4.07
CA GLN A 105 8.83 -16.69 -2.98
C GLN A 105 10.19 -17.36 -3.05
N ASN A 106 10.25 -18.62 -3.54
CA ASN A 106 11.49 -19.39 -3.60
C ASN A 106 12.29 -19.17 -4.90
N THR A 107 11.64 -18.67 -5.97
CA THR A 107 12.28 -18.41 -7.27
C THR A 107 12.92 -17.03 -7.26
N ASP A 108 14.13 -16.92 -7.84
CA ASP A 108 14.82 -15.64 -7.96
C ASP A 108 14.03 -14.71 -8.92
N PRO A 109 13.66 -13.50 -8.49
CA PRO A 109 12.88 -12.54 -9.30
C PRO A 109 13.54 -12.13 -10.61
N HIS A 110 14.85 -12.25 -10.71
CA HIS A 110 15.63 -11.82 -11.89
C HIS A 110 15.77 -12.90 -12.97
N THR A 111 15.18 -14.09 -12.75
CA THR A 111 15.24 -15.20 -13.69
C THR A 111 14.05 -15.22 -14.65
N THR A 112 14.26 -15.84 -15.84
CA THR A 112 13.18 -16.08 -16.80
C THR A 112 12.11 -17.03 -16.23
N GLU A 113 12.50 -17.94 -15.33
CA GLU A 113 11.61 -18.87 -14.63
C GLU A 113 10.53 -18.15 -13.83
N TYR A 114 10.88 -17.03 -13.19
CA TYR A 114 9.90 -16.20 -12.45
C TYR A 114 8.82 -15.64 -13.38
N ILE A 115 9.22 -15.16 -14.57
CA ILE A 115 8.30 -14.62 -15.59
C ILE A 115 7.40 -15.71 -16.15
N GLU A 116 7.96 -16.90 -16.40
CA GLU A 116 7.19 -18.05 -16.88
C GLU A 116 6.15 -18.49 -15.83
N ARG A 117 6.56 -18.51 -14.56
CA ARG A 117 5.66 -18.84 -13.46
C ARG A 117 4.55 -17.81 -13.29
N MET A 118 4.83 -16.53 -13.50
CA MET A 118 3.81 -15.47 -13.46
C MET A 118 2.71 -15.65 -14.53
N LYS A 119 2.99 -16.29 -15.65
CA LYS A 119 1.94 -16.58 -16.66
C LYS A 119 0.89 -17.56 -16.15
N ASP A 120 1.25 -18.42 -15.22
CA ASP A 120 0.34 -19.40 -14.61
C ASP A 120 -0.71 -18.72 -13.71
N GLU A 121 -0.47 -17.49 -13.28
CA GLU A 121 -1.43 -16.71 -12.49
C GLU A 121 -2.78 -16.55 -13.20
N GLN A 122 -2.77 -16.41 -14.52
CA GLN A 122 -4.00 -16.29 -15.31
C GLN A 122 -4.88 -17.54 -15.18
N LEU A 123 -4.26 -18.73 -15.24
CA LEU A 123 -4.98 -20.00 -15.08
C LEU A 123 -5.56 -20.14 -13.68
N LEU A 124 -4.77 -19.79 -12.66
CA LEU A 124 -5.22 -19.80 -11.27
C LEU A 124 -6.41 -18.87 -11.05
N TYR A 125 -6.32 -17.64 -11.57
CA TYR A 125 -7.39 -16.68 -11.45
C TYR A 125 -8.68 -17.13 -12.16
N GLU A 126 -8.58 -17.79 -13.35
CA GLU A 126 -9.72 -18.42 -14.02
C GLU A 126 -10.40 -19.45 -13.12
N LEU A 127 -9.63 -20.30 -12.45
CA LEU A 127 -10.17 -21.32 -11.54
C LEU A 127 -10.88 -20.70 -10.33
N ILE A 128 -10.31 -19.63 -9.75
CA ILE A 128 -10.92 -18.90 -8.63
C ILE A 128 -12.28 -18.33 -9.05
N VAL A 129 -12.37 -17.70 -10.23
CA VAL A 129 -13.63 -17.13 -10.73
C VAL A 129 -14.67 -18.22 -11.01
N ARG A 130 -14.28 -19.33 -11.63
CA ARG A 130 -15.17 -20.49 -11.88
C ARG A 130 -15.69 -21.10 -10.60
N ALA A 131 -14.82 -21.25 -9.59
CA ALA A 131 -15.24 -21.74 -8.28
C ALA A 131 -16.17 -20.77 -7.55
N GLN A 132 -15.95 -19.45 -7.67
CA GLN A 132 -16.89 -18.45 -7.14
C GLN A 132 -18.28 -18.65 -7.78
N ILE A 133 -18.37 -18.74 -9.11
CA ILE A 133 -19.64 -18.94 -9.82
C ILE A 133 -20.30 -20.26 -9.40
N TYR A 134 -19.51 -21.33 -9.24
CA TYR A 134 -20.01 -22.61 -8.76
C TYR A 134 -20.62 -22.50 -7.37
N LEU A 135 -19.94 -21.86 -6.42
CA LEU A 135 -20.45 -21.70 -5.03
C LEU A 135 -21.68 -20.80 -4.95
N GLU A 136 -21.75 -19.76 -5.75
CA GLU A 136 -22.91 -18.88 -5.84
C GLU A 136 -24.14 -19.67 -6.38
N ARG A 137 -23.90 -20.54 -7.39
CA ARG A 137 -24.93 -21.44 -7.93
C ARG A 137 -25.39 -22.50 -6.92
N ALA A 138 -24.45 -23.09 -6.20
CA ALA A 138 -24.71 -24.12 -5.19
C ALA A 138 -25.29 -23.55 -3.89
N LYS A 139 -25.44 -22.23 -3.77
CA LYS A 139 -25.96 -21.49 -2.58
C LYS A 139 -25.19 -21.83 -1.29
N LEU A 140 -23.90 -22.07 -1.37
CA LEU A 140 -23.02 -22.34 -0.24
C LEU A 140 -22.49 -21.00 0.36
N SER A 141 -23.39 -20.22 0.95
CA SER A 141 -23.13 -18.84 1.41
C SER A 141 -21.92 -18.73 2.36
N GLU A 142 -21.69 -19.72 3.22
CA GLU A 142 -20.60 -19.73 4.19
C GLU A 142 -19.19 -19.79 3.55
N LYS A 143 -19.09 -20.34 2.34
CA LYS A 143 -17.80 -20.54 1.64
C LYS A 143 -17.49 -19.44 0.62
N ILE A 144 -18.46 -18.66 0.22
CA ILE A 144 -18.32 -17.58 -0.76
C ILE A 144 -17.29 -16.53 -0.31
N PRO A 145 -17.25 -16.04 0.95
CA PRO A 145 -16.31 -15.02 1.37
C PRO A 145 -14.85 -15.43 1.23
N SER A 146 -14.53 -16.69 1.52
CA SER A 146 -13.16 -17.21 1.41
C SER A 146 -12.64 -17.15 -0.03
N ILE A 147 -13.44 -17.54 -1.01
CA ILE A 147 -13.04 -17.46 -2.43
C ILE A 147 -13.03 -16.03 -2.96
N VAL A 148 -13.99 -15.21 -2.55
CA VAL A 148 -14.04 -13.81 -2.98
C VAL A 148 -12.82 -13.05 -2.48
N ILE A 149 -12.36 -13.29 -1.24
CA ILE A 149 -11.15 -12.65 -0.72
C ILE A 149 -9.91 -13.09 -1.52
N ARG A 150 -9.80 -14.38 -1.89
CA ARG A 150 -8.72 -14.86 -2.77
C ARG A 150 -8.74 -14.16 -4.13
N ARG A 151 -9.91 -13.99 -4.71
CA ARG A 151 -10.04 -13.22 -5.96
C ARG A 151 -9.54 -11.79 -5.79
N ILE A 152 -9.90 -11.10 -4.69
CA ILE A 152 -9.43 -9.75 -4.40
C ILE A 152 -7.90 -9.73 -4.22
N GLU A 153 -7.30 -10.73 -3.54
CA GLU A 153 -5.86 -10.83 -3.31
C GLU A 153 -5.04 -10.84 -4.62
N HIS A 154 -5.61 -11.33 -5.72
CA HIS A 154 -4.96 -11.32 -7.03
C HIS A 154 -5.13 -10.01 -7.82
N ILE A 155 -6.10 -9.15 -7.48
CA ILE A 155 -6.43 -7.96 -8.29
C ILE A 155 -6.18 -6.63 -7.57
N TYR A 156 -6.20 -6.57 -6.23
CA TYR A 156 -6.18 -5.29 -5.49
C TYR A 156 -4.95 -4.42 -5.74
N TYR A 157 -3.80 -5.02 -6.06
CA TYR A 157 -2.54 -4.31 -6.31
C TYR A 157 -2.29 -3.99 -7.79
N LYS A 158 -3.15 -4.47 -8.69
CA LYS A 158 -3.01 -4.29 -10.14
C LYS A 158 -3.74 -3.03 -10.60
N PRO A 159 -3.19 -2.31 -11.60
CA PRO A 159 -3.87 -1.19 -12.23
C PRO A 159 -5.09 -1.67 -13.06
N VAL A 160 -6.08 -0.82 -13.23
CA VAL A 160 -7.35 -1.13 -13.95
C VAL A 160 -7.11 -1.71 -15.34
N ASN A 161 -6.11 -1.22 -16.07
CA ASN A 161 -5.79 -1.71 -17.41
C ASN A 161 -5.39 -3.21 -17.41
N VAL A 162 -4.65 -3.64 -16.39
CA VAL A 162 -4.26 -5.06 -16.25
C VAL A 162 -5.45 -5.90 -15.81
N ILE A 163 -6.29 -5.38 -14.92
CA ILE A 163 -7.53 -6.05 -14.49
C ILE A 163 -8.46 -6.25 -15.69
N SER A 164 -8.63 -5.26 -16.57
CA SER A 164 -9.47 -5.37 -17.76
C SER A 164 -9.00 -6.46 -18.71
N ILE A 165 -7.69 -6.54 -18.97
CA ILE A 165 -7.11 -7.59 -19.80
C ILE A 165 -7.31 -8.99 -19.19
N LEU A 166 -7.11 -9.12 -17.88
CA LEU A 166 -7.34 -10.38 -17.16
C LEU A 166 -8.80 -10.83 -17.29
N GLU A 167 -9.75 -9.94 -17.02
CA GLU A 167 -11.19 -10.22 -17.11
C GLU A 167 -11.62 -10.54 -18.57
N GLU A 168 -11.06 -9.89 -19.56
CA GLU A 168 -11.32 -10.19 -20.97
C GLU A 168 -10.79 -11.57 -21.37
N ASN A 169 -9.58 -11.91 -20.95
CA ASN A 169 -8.99 -13.21 -21.24
C ASN A 169 -9.80 -14.38 -20.63
N ILE A 170 -10.32 -14.20 -19.42
CA ILE A 170 -11.12 -15.21 -18.74
C ILE A 170 -12.50 -15.36 -19.38
N ARG A 171 -13.08 -14.30 -19.93
CA ARG A 171 -14.37 -14.34 -20.63
C ARG A 171 -14.39 -15.18 -21.91
N ALA A 172 -13.23 -15.61 -22.39
CA ALA A 172 -13.15 -16.64 -23.43
C ALA A 172 -13.81 -17.96 -23.00
N ASN A 173 -14.00 -18.17 -21.68
CA ASN A 173 -14.69 -19.34 -21.15
C ASN A 173 -16.21 -19.13 -21.17
N GLU A 174 -16.95 -20.08 -21.77
CA GLU A 174 -18.43 -19.98 -21.97
C GLU A 174 -19.23 -19.78 -20.67
N VAL A 175 -18.75 -20.30 -19.56
CA VAL A 175 -19.43 -20.21 -18.26
C VAL A 175 -19.30 -18.78 -17.70
N ILE A 176 -18.13 -18.20 -17.80
CA ILE A 176 -17.83 -16.85 -17.33
C ILE A 176 -18.49 -15.81 -18.26
N ALA A 177 -18.56 -16.09 -19.55
CA ALA A 177 -19.21 -15.21 -20.53
C ALA A 177 -20.70 -14.94 -20.22
N LYS A 178 -21.36 -15.87 -19.53
CA LYS A 178 -22.78 -15.74 -19.13
C LYS A 178 -23.01 -14.86 -17.90
N THR A 179 -21.95 -14.51 -17.18
CA THR A 179 -22.04 -13.60 -16.02
C THR A 179 -22.11 -12.13 -16.46
N GLU A 180 -22.73 -11.28 -15.64
CA GLU A 180 -22.80 -9.87 -15.91
C GLU A 180 -21.41 -9.24 -16.06
N LYS A 181 -21.30 -8.30 -17.01
CA LYS A 181 -20.05 -7.57 -17.22
C LYS A 181 -19.96 -6.48 -16.15
N ILE A 182 -19.04 -6.66 -15.22
CA ILE A 182 -18.71 -5.66 -14.20
C ILE A 182 -17.63 -4.73 -14.78
N ASP A 183 -17.75 -3.44 -14.51
CA ASP A 183 -16.70 -2.48 -14.87
C ASP A 183 -15.41 -2.80 -14.08
N PRO A 184 -14.25 -2.91 -14.74
CA PRO A 184 -12.99 -3.25 -14.05
C PRO A 184 -12.65 -2.29 -12.90
N GLU A 185 -13.03 -1.03 -13.01
CA GLU A 185 -12.82 -0.03 -11.94
C GLU A 185 -13.65 -0.31 -10.68
N LYS A 186 -14.86 -0.86 -10.86
CA LYS A 186 -15.78 -1.15 -9.76
C LYS A 186 -15.69 -2.59 -9.26
N LEU A 187 -14.95 -3.45 -9.97
CA LEU A 187 -14.88 -4.87 -9.66
C LEU A 187 -14.44 -5.13 -8.22
N VAL A 188 -13.36 -4.48 -7.78
CA VAL A 188 -12.86 -4.63 -6.42
C VAL A 188 -13.89 -4.15 -5.39
N TYR A 189 -14.54 -3.02 -5.65
CA TYR A 189 -15.62 -2.50 -4.80
C TYR A 189 -16.77 -3.49 -4.66
N GLU A 190 -17.28 -4.03 -5.78
CA GLU A 190 -18.40 -4.98 -5.76
C GLU A 190 -18.09 -6.29 -5.05
N LEU A 191 -16.84 -6.78 -5.22
CA LEU A 191 -16.37 -7.95 -4.49
C LEU A 191 -16.27 -7.68 -2.98
N CYS A 192 -15.75 -6.51 -2.60
CA CYS A 192 -15.70 -6.10 -1.19
C CYS A 192 -17.09 -5.98 -0.57
N VAL A 193 -18.07 -5.41 -1.29
CA VAL A 193 -19.46 -5.32 -0.82
C VAL A 193 -20.08 -6.69 -0.55
N LYS A 194 -19.73 -7.72 -1.32
CA LYS A 194 -20.16 -9.09 -1.04
C LYS A 194 -19.64 -9.59 0.31
N ILE A 195 -18.39 -9.24 0.68
CA ILE A 195 -17.78 -9.63 1.96
C ILE A 195 -18.34 -8.80 3.12
N TYR A 196 -18.61 -7.49 2.91
CA TYR A 196 -19.14 -6.62 3.98
C TYR A 196 -20.52 -7.06 4.52
N LYS A 197 -21.27 -7.82 3.72
CA LYS A 197 -22.57 -8.40 4.13
C LYS A 197 -22.45 -9.63 5.02
N GLN A 198 -21.23 -10.15 5.21
CA GLN A 198 -20.98 -11.35 6.02
C GLN A 198 -20.58 -10.97 7.46
N ASP A 199 -20.74 -11.91 8.39
CA ASP A 199 -20.46 -11.66 9.81
C ASP A 199 -19.00 -11.86 10.23
N ASP A 200 -18.13 -12.39 9.34
CA ASP A 200 -16.72 -12.61 9.66
C ASP A 200 -15.94 -11.28 9.67
N GLU A 201 -15.67 -10.78 10.89
CA GLU A 201 -14.96 -9.53 11.12
C GLU A 201 -13.53 -9.52 10.54
N ARG A 202 -12.85 -10.67 10.59
CA ARG A 202 -11.49 -10.80 10.08
C ARG A 202 -11.43 -10.64 8.56
N LEU A 203 -12.31 -11.32 7.83
CA LEU A 203 -12.39 -11.20 6.37
C LEU A 203 -12.87 -9.82 5.94
N ARG A 204 -13.80 -9.24 6.72
CA ARG A 204 -14.29 -7.86 6.49
C ARG A 204 -13.18 -6.84 6.62
N SER A 205 -12.36 -6.93 7.67
CA SER A 205 -11.22 -6.02 7.90
C SER A 205 -10.18 -6.14 6.78
N ARG A 206 -9.87 -7.35 6.31
CA ARG A 206 -8.97 -7.55 5.18
C ARG A 206 -9.53 -6.98 3.88
N ALA A 207 -10.79 -7.26 3.56
CA ALA A 207 -11.45 -6.74 2.37
C ALA A 207 -11.45 -5.21 2.35
N LEU A 208 -11.67 -4.58 3.51
CA LEU A 208 -11.63 -3.13 3.64
C LEU A 208 -10.22 -2.57 3.36
N LEU A 209 -9.18 -3.19 3.89
CA LEU A 209 -7.80 -2.79 3.64
C LEU A 209 -7.39 -2.95 2.17
N TYR A 210 -7.85 -4.01 1.50
CA TYR A 210 -7.66 -4.18 0.06
C TYR A 210 -8.38 -3.11 -0.76
N HIS A 211 -9.60 -2.74 -0.35
CA HIS A 211 -10.35 -1.66 -0.99
C HIS A 211 -9.63 -0.31 -0.83
N ILE A 212 -9.16 0.02 0.39
CA ILE A 212 -8.38 1.24 0.65
C ILE A 212 -7.11 1.27 -0.21
N TYR A 213 -6.40 0.14 -0.31
CA TYR A 213 -5.19 0.03 -1.12
C TYR A 213 -5.48 0.29 -2.60
N HIS A 214 -6.55 -0.32 -3.13
CA HIS A 214 -6.94 -0.18 -4.52
C HIS A 214 -7.39 1.25 -4.84
N ASP A 215 -8.18 1.89 -3.99
CA ASP A 215 -8.57 3.29 -4.14
C ASP A 215 -7.36 4.23 -4.10
N ALA A 216 -6.42 3.98 -3.19
CA ALA A 216 -5.18 4.74 -3.11
C ALA A 216 -4.26 4.52 -4.33
N LEU A 217 -4.27 3.34 -4.95
CA LEU A 217 -3.53 3.08 -6.18
C LEU A 217 -4.05 3.93 -7.35
N HIS A 218 -5.36 4.18 -7.39
CA HIS A 218 -6.05 4.93 -8.45
C HIS A 218 -6.32 6.41 -8.11
N ASP A 219 -5.51 7.00 -7.24
CA ASP A 219 -5.53 8.42 -6.87
C ASP A 219 -6.86 8.92 -6.25
N ARG A 220 -7.69 8.01 -5.72
CA ARG A 220 -8.93 8.32 -5.00
C ARG A 220 -8.66 8.54 -3.49
N TYR A 221 -7.82 9.54 -3.17
CA TYR A 221 -7.35 9.78 -1.80
C TYR A 221 -8.48 9.99 -0.79
N THR A 222 -9.48 10.82 -1.11
CA THR A 222 -10.58 11.15 -0.18
C THR A 222 -11.40 9.92 0.19
N SER A 223 -11.74 9.08 -0.80
CA SER A 223 -12.46 7.82 -0.58
C SER A 223 -11.66 6.87 0.30
N ALA A 224 -10.39 6.64 -0.03
CA ALA A 224 -9.50 5.76 0.73
C ALA A 224 -9.30 6.22 2.17
N ARG A 225 -9.08 7.53 2.39
CA ARG A 225 -8.93 8.14 3.72
C ARG A 225 -10.20 7.99 4.55
N ASP A 226 -11.36 8.33 3.98
CA ASP A 226 -12.63 8.29 4.69
C ASP A 226 -13.01 6.87 5.09
N LEU A 227 -12.76 5.89 4.22
CA LEU A 227 -12.91 4.47 4.54
C LEU A 227 -11.99 4.04 5.70
N LEU A 228 -10.72 4.49 5.70
CA LEU A 228 -9.79 4.17 6.78
C LEU A 228 -10.23 4.77 8.11
N LEU A 229 -10.67 6.02 8.12
CA LEU A 229 -11.12 6.71 9.34
C LEU A 229 -12.42 6.11 9.88
N MET A 230 -13.40 5.83 9.02
CA MET A 230 -14.68 5.24 9.42
C MET A 230 -14.55 3.82 9.95
N SER A 231 -13.51 3.09 9.54
CA SER A 231 -13.32 1.70 9.93
C SER A 231 -12.79 1.51 11.35
N HIS A 232 -12.21 2.55 11.95
CA HIS A 232 -11.51 2.49 13.26
C HIS A 232 -10.45 1.37 13.38
N ILE A 233 -10.01 0.81 12.25
CA ILE A 233 -8.99 -0.26 12.24
C ILE A 233 -7.70 0.20 12.93
N GLN A 234 -7.35 1.47 12.83
CA GLN A 234 -6.15 2.03 13.45
C GLN A 234 -6.07 1.78 14.96
N GLU A 235 -7.20 1.76 15.65
CA GLU A 235 -7.27 1.55 17.11
C GLU A 235 -7.10 0.08 17.49
N HIS A 236 -7.42 -0.84 16.58
CA HIS A 236 -7.47 -2.29 16.83
C HIS A 236 -6.37 -3.10 16.13
N VAL A 237 -5.53 -2.46 15.31
CA VAL A 237 -4.48 -3.14 14.51
C VAL A 237 -3.56 -3.99 15.38
N ASP A 238 -3.22 -3.53 16.58
CA ASP A 238 -2.32 -4.26 17.49
C ASP A 238 -2.90 -5.59 17.99
N ASN A 239 -4.22 -5.76 17.90
CA ASN A 239 -4.92 -6.98 18.31
C ASN A 239 -5.20 -7.93 17.13
N THR A 240 -4.91 -7.50 15.88
CA THR A 240 -5.18 -8.31 14.70
C THR A 240 -4.04 -9.29 14.39
N ASP A 241 -4.30 -10.23 13.47
CA ASP A 241 -3.30 -11.18 13.01
C ASP A 241 -2.19 -10.51 12.19
N VAL A 242 -1.03 -11.16 12.12
CA VAL A 242 0.17 -10.61 11.45
C VAL A 242 -0.08 -10.29 9.99
N ASN A 243 -0.85 -11.13 9.27
CA ASN A 243 -1.15 -10.90 7.86
C ASN A 243 -2.00 -9.63 7.66
N THR A 244 -2.99 -9.40 8.52
CA THR A 244 -3.81 -8.18 8.49
C THR A 244 -2.96 -6.93 8.80
N ARG A 245 -1.99 -7.01 9.73
CA ARG A 245 -1.05 -5.92 9.99
C ARG A 245 -0.15 -5.61 8.79
N ILE A 246 0.32 -6.62 8.07
CA ILE A 246 1.11 -6.43 6.84
C ILE A 246 0.29 -5.68 5.80
N ILE A 247 -0.96 -6.10 5.57
CA ILE A 247 -1.87 -5.44 4.62
C ILE A 247 -2.15 -4.00 5.05
N TYR A 248 -2.37 -3.76 6.36
CA TYR A 248 -2.56 -2.42 6.91
C TYR A 248 -1.35 -1.52 6.63
N ASN A 249 -0.14 -1.97 6.94
CA ASN A 249 1.08 -1.20 6.68
C ASN A 249 1.21 -0.86 5.19
N ARG A 250 0.90 -1.81 4.31
CA ARG A 250 0.93 -1.61 2.85
C ARG A 250 -0.13 -0.61 2.40
N ALA A 251 -1.34 -0.69 2.96
CA ALA A 251 -2.42 0.25 2.67
C ALA A 251 -2.08 1.68 3.11
N ILE A 252 -1.50 1.85 4.29
CA ILE A 252 -1.02 3.17 4.78
C ILE A 252 0.07 3.73 3.88
N VAL A 253 1.04 2.91 3.47
CA VAL A 253 2.09 3.35 2.54
C VAL A 253 1.49 3.80 1.22
N GLN A 254 0.58 3.01 0.64
CA GLN A 254 -0.04 3.36 -0.64
C GLN A 254 -0.90 4.63 -0.51
N LEU A 255 -1.60 4.81 0.62
CA LEU A 255 -2.34 6.04 0.93
C LEU A 255 -1.40 7.25 1.02
N GLY A 256 -0.24 7.10 1.65
CA GLY A 256 0.79 8.14 1.71
C GLY A 256 1.35 8.51 0.34
N LEU A 257 1.59 7.53 -0.53
CA LEU A 257 2.02 7.74 -1.91
C LEU A 257 0.93 8.44 -2.73
N CYS A 258 -0.33 8.05 -2.54
CA CYS A 258 -1.49 8.71 -3.16
C CYS A 258 -1.62 10.17 -2.71
N ALA A 259 -1.54 10.44 -1.41
CA ALA A 259 -1.57 11.79 -0.87
C ALA A 259 -0.48 12.69 -1.49
N PHE A 260 0.72 12.14 -1.69
CA PHE A 260 1.81 12.84 -2.35
C PHE A 260 1.46 13.18 -3.81
N ARG A 261 0.96 12.21 -4.59
CA ARG A 261 0.55 12.45 -5.99
C ARG A 261 -0.55 13.50 -6.09
N CYS A 262 -1.45 13.55 -5.12
CA CYS A 262 -2.49 14.59 -5.01
C CYS A 262 -1.97 15.94 -4.45
N GLY A 263 -0.68 16.08 -4.14
CA GLY A 263 -0.07 17.31 -3.63
C GLY A 263 -0.34 17.61 -2.15
N MET A 264 -0.85 16.65 -1.38
CA MET A 264 -1.11 16.74 0.06
C MET A 264 0.12 16.32 0.86
N ILE A 265 1.09 17.24 0.98
CA ILE A 265 2.41 16.94 1.57
C ILE A 265 2.34 16.57 3.05
N ARG A 266 1.47 17.24 3.84
CA ARG A 266 1.34 17.00 5.29
C ARG A 266 0.79 15.60 5.57
N GLU A 267 -0.28 15.25 4.90
CA GLU A 267 -0.97 13.97 5.03
C GLU A 267 -0.05 12.82 4.57
N SER A 268 0.66 13.00 3.46
CA SER A 268 1.66 12.04 2.99
C SER A 268 2.75 11.82 4.04
N ASN A 269 3.32 12.90 4.60
CA ASN A 269 4.35 12.79 5.63
C ASN A 269 3.83 12.05 6.89
N GLN A 270 2.60 12.31 7.32
CA GLN A 270 2.00 11.64 8.47
C GLN A 270 1.85 10.13 8.24
N CYS A 271 1.31 9.73 7.10
CA CYS A 271 1.15 8.30 6.77
C CYS A 271 2.49 7.56 6.69
N LEU A 272 3.52 8.20 6.10
CA LEU A 272 4.82 7.55 5.89
C LEU A 272 5.71 7.59 7.15
N GLN A 273 5.48 8.51 8.07
CA GLN A 273 6.31 8.70 9.25
C GLN A 273 6.31 7.47 10.18
N GLU A 274 5.18 6.83 10.38
CA GLU A 274 5.05 5.65 11.23
C GLU A 274 5.91 4.50 10.70
N ILE A 275 5.91 4.29 9.40
CA ILE A 275 6.65 3.22 8.74
C ILE A 275 8.16 3.51 8.72
N GLN A 276 8.56 4.76 8.46
CA GLN A 276 9.97 5.16 8.35
C GLN A 276 10.69 5.30 9.70
N ASN A 277 9.98 5.64 10.78
CA ASN A 277 10.60 5.78 12.10
C ASN A 277 11.19 4.47 12.64
N GLY A 278 10.66 3.32 12.23
CA GLY A 278 11.02 2.01 12.77
C GLY A 278 12.33 1.41 12.25
N GLN A 279 12.99 1.97 11.22
CA GLN A 279 14.14 1.37 10.52
C GLN A 279 13.95 -0.08 10.03
N LYS A 280 12.73 -0.60 10.11
CA LYS A 280 12.35 -1.97 9.76
C LYS A 280 11.36 -2.00 8.58
N VAL A 281 11.49 -1.05 7.66
CA VAL A 281 10.55 -0.88 6.55
C VAL A 281 10.37 -2.18 5.76
N LYS A 282 11.47 -2.90 5.49
CA LYS A 282 11.42 -4.19 4.78
C LYS A 282 10.59 -5.24 5.50
N GLU A 283 10.74 -5.34 6.83
CA GLU A 283 9.99 -6.30 7.65
C GLU A 283 8.51 -5.90 7.77
N LEU A 284 8.24 -4.60 7.99
CA LEU A 284 6.87 -4.08 8.13
C LEU A 284 6.03 -4.27 6.86
N LEU A 285 6.67 -4.24 5.68
CA LEU A 285 6.02 -4.45 4.39
C LEU A 285 6.09 -5.91 3.90
N ALA A 286 6.69 -6.81 4.69
CA ALA A 286 6.93 -8.22 4.32
C ALA A 286 7.72 -8.38 2.99
N GLN A 287 8.72 -7.53 2.76
CA GLN A 287 9.56 -7.50 1.56
C GLN A 287 11.00 -8.00 1.79
N GLY A 288 11.31 -8.46 2.96
CA GLY A 288 12.61 -9.03 3.27
C GLY A 288 12.82 -9.17 4.78
N VAL A 289 13.73 -10.06 5.14
CA VAL A 289 14.15 -10.26 6.52
C VAL A 289 15.44 -9.47 6.74
N GLN A 290 15.46 -8.63 7.76
CA GLN A 290 16.68 -7.94 8.16
C GLN A 290 17.47 -8.91 9.03
N SER A 291 18.56 -9.45 8.48
CA SER A 291 19.52 -10.25 9.25
C SER A 291 20.26 -9.33 10.24
N ARG A 292 19.71 -9.16 11.43
CA ARG A 292 20.51 -8.68 12.56
C ARG A 292 21.23 -9.88 13.15
N TYR A 293 22.51 -9.73 13.39
CA TYR A 293 23.29 -10.67 14.22
C TYR A 293 22.60 -10.81 15.59
N GLY A 294 21.83 -11.85 15.78
CA GLY A 294 21.12 -12.14 17.00
C GLY A 294 20.24 -13.37 16.80
N ASP A 295 20.29 -14.26 17.75
CA ASP A 295 19.75 -15.60 17.86
C ASP A 295 18.29 -15.79 17.40
N LYS A 296 18.05 -15.77 16.08
CA LYS A 296 16.76 -16.25 15.54
C LYS A 296 16.81 -17.78 15.47
N THR A 297 15.81 -18.43 15.99
CA THR A 297 15.65 -19.87 15.81
C THR A 297 15.34 -20.17 14.33
N PRO A 298 15.84 -21.31 13.80
CA PRO A 298 15.59 -21.68 12.40
C PRO A 298 14.08 -21.80 12.06
N GLU A 299 13.24 -22.03 13.05
CA GLU A 299 11.79 -22.04 12.91
C GLU A 299 11.21 -20.64 12.67
N GLN A 300 11.73 -19.64 13.40
CA GLN A 300 11.32 -18.24 13.21
C GLN A 300 11.72 -17.74 11.83
N GLU A 301 12.91 -18.09 11.34
CA GLU A 301 13.35 -17.74 9.99
C GLU A 301 12.46 -18.36 8.91
N LYS A 302 12.03 -19.61 9.09
CA LYS A 302 11.10 -20.27 8.18
C LYS A 302 9.74 -19.57 8.16
N LEU A 303 9.20 -19.22 9.33
CA LEU A 303 7.92 -18.50 9.45
C LEU A 303 8.01 -17.10 8.82
N GLU A 304 9.13 -16.41 9.02
CA GLU A 304 9.34 -15.08 8.42
C GLU A 304 9.44 -15.17 6.89
N LYS A 305 10.12 -16.19 6.36
CA LYS A 305 10.17 -16.43 4.90
C LYS A 305 8.79 -16.74 4.32
N GLN A 306 7.98 -17.54 5.00
CA GLN A 306 6.62 -17.84 4.55
C GLN A 306 5.67 -16.64 4.52
N ARG A 307 5.96 -15.60 5.33
CA ARG A 307 5.17 -14.36 5.37
C ARG A 307 5.58 -13.34 4.33
N GLN A 308 6.71 -13.53 3.66
CA GLN A 308 7.16 -12.60 2.63
C GLN A 308 6.21 -12.61 1.44
N LEU A 309 6.03 -11.43 0.85
CA LEU A 309 5.25 -11.29 -0.36
C LEU A 309 6.15 -11.56 -1.59
N PRO A 310 5.58 -12.09 -2.68
CA PRO A 310 6.28 -12.22 -3.95
C PRO A 310 6.80 -10.87 -4.46
N PHE A 311 7.92 -10.89 -5.17
CA PHE A 311 8.63 -9.66 -5.60
C PHE A 311 7.76 -8.71 -6.46
N HIS A 312 6.91 -9.24 -7.33
CA HIS A 312 6.04 -8.42 -8.18
C HIS A 312 5.01 -7.58 -7.39
N MET A 313 4.72 -7.95 -6.15
CA MET A 313 3.83 -7.19 -5.25
C MET A 313 4.60 -6.16 -4.40
N HIS A 314 5.93 -6.10 -4.49
CA HIS A 314 6.73 -5.21 -3.66
C HIS A 314 6.50 -3.75 -4.01
N ILE A 315 6.48 -2.90 -2.98
CA ILE A 315 6.49 -1.45 -3.10
C ILE A 315 7.96 -1.01 -3.11
N ASN A 316 8.34 -0.09 -4.00
CA ASN A 316 9.71 0.38 -4.05
C ASN A 316 10.05 1.21 -2.80
N ILE A 317 11.00 0.69 -2.01
CA ILE A 317 11.41 1.30 -0.73
C ILE A 317 12.22 2.57 -0.94
N GLU A 318 13.02 2.66 -2.01
CA GLU A 318 13.79 3.85 -2.33
C GLU A 318 12.87 5.01 -2.73
N LEU A 319 11.81 4.72 -3.49
CA LEU A 319 10.79 5.70 -3.83
C LEU A 319 10.07 6.20 -2.57
N LEU A 320 9.68 5.28 -1.68
CA LEU A 320 9.03 5.61 -0.43
C LEU A 320 9.90 6.50 0.45
N GLU A 321 11.20 6.18 0.58
CA GLU A 321 12.13 6.99 1.35
C GLU A 321 12.33 8.37 0.72
N CYS A 322 12.46 8.44 -0.61
CA CYS A 322 12.59 9.69 -1.36
C CYS A 322 11.39 10.62 -1.12
N ILE A 323 10.16 10.10 -1.22
CA ILE A 323 8.94 10.86 -0.98
C ILE A 323 8.87 11.34 0.45
N TYR A 324 9.12 10.45 1.43
CA TYR A 324 9.11 10.81 2.85
C TYR A 324 10.11 11.92 3.17
N LEU A 325 11.35 11.81 2.68
CA LEU A 325 12.38 12.82 2.93
C LEU A 325 12.05 14.15 2.25
N THR A 326 11.49 14.12 1.03
CA THR A 326 11.07 15.34 0.31
C THR A 326 9.90 16.02 1.04
N CYS A 327 8.89 15.28 1.48
CA CYS A 327 7.80 15.81 2.29
C CYS A 327 8.31 16.38 3.63
N SER A 328 9.23 15.65 4.29
CA SER A 328 9.85 16.12 5.54
C SER A 328 10.67 17.39 5.33
N MET A 329 11.39 17.52 4.24
CA MET A 329 12.13 18.73 3.87
C MET A 329 11.19 19.93 3.74
N LEU A 330 10.14 19.79 2.94
CA LEU A 330 9.18 20.88 2.72
C LEU A 330 8.46 21.35 4.00
N LEU A 331 8.28 20.46 4.98
CA LEU A 331 7.62 20.80 6.24
C LEU A 331 8.59 21.26 7.32
N GLU A 332 9.76 20.62 7.44
CA GLU A 332 10.69 20.89 8.55
C GLU A 332 11.55 22.12 8.34
N ILE A 333 11.95 22.44 7.09
CA ILE A 333 12.80 23.61 6.82
C ILE A 333 12.07 24.93 7.18
N PRO A 334 10.83 25.20 6.75
CA PRO A 334 10.08 26.36 7.18
C PRO A 334 9.85 26.38 8.70
N ASN A 335 9.53 25.24 9.31
CA ASN A 335 9.36 25.10 10.75
C ASN A 335 10.64 25.43 11.54
N MET A 336 11.81 25.07 10.99
CA MET A 336 13.10 25.45 11.57
C MET A 336 13.34 26.97 11.48
N ALA A 337 13.01 27.57 10.35
CA ALA A 337 13.16 29.01 10.12
C ALA A 337 12.22 29.83 11.01
N GLU A 338 10.99 29.37 11.24
CA GLU A 338 10.03 29.98 12.16
C GLU A 338 10.53 29.95 13.60
N ASN A 339 11.03 28.80 14.05
CA ASN A 339 11.33 28.49 15.46
C ASN A 339 12.83 28.54 15.78
N VAL A 340 13.60 29.47 15.25
CA VAL A 340 15.06 29.56 15.46
C VAL A 340 15.43 29.60 16.95
N TYR A 341 14.66 30.32 17.80
CA TYR A 341 14.94 30.52 19.21
C TYR A 341 14.18 29.60 20.16
N ASN A 342 13.19 28.85 19.68
CA ASN A 342 12.37 28.00 20.54
C ASN A 342 13.09 26.68 20.89
N VAL A 343 13.39 26.45 22.17
CA VAL A 343 14.06 25.23 22.65
C VAL A 343 13.10 24.05 22.76
N ARG A 344 11.81 24.29 22.98
CA ARG A 344 10.76 23.27 22.92
C ARG A 344 10.26 23.06 21.49
N LYS A 345 11.18 22.95 20.54
CA LYS A 345 10.86 22.78 19.13
C LYS A 345 9.98 21.57 18.93
N LYS A 346 8.79 21.76 18.35
CA LYS A 346 8.01 20.66 17.79
C LYS A 346 8.76 20.16 16.55
N PHE A 347 9.33 18.98 16.66
CA PHE A 347 9.91 18.30 15.50
C PHE A 347 8.79 17.64 14.72
N ILE A 348 8.67 17.97 13.46
CA ILE A 348 7.75 17.28 12.54
C ILE A 348 8.35 15.92 12.20
N SER A 349 9.63 15.88 11.80
CA SER A 349 10.36 14.64 11.53
C SER A 349 11.70 14.58 12.25
N ARG A 350 11.79 13.76 13.29
CA ARG A 350 13.04 13.55 14.06
C ARG A 350 14.13 12.86 13.23
N THR A 351 13.73 11.94 12.36
CA THR A 351 14.66 11.20 11.49
C THR A 351 15.31 12.12 10.47
N PHE A 352 14.53 12.98 9.84
CA PHE A 352 15.00 13.97 8.87
C PHE A 352 15.98 14.96 9.53
N ARG A 353 15.67 15.44 10.72
CA ARG A 353 16.53 16.36 11.44
C ARG A 353 17.88 15.76 11.82
N LYS A 354 17.90 14.50 12.26
CA LYS A 354 19.17 13.76 12.49
C LYS A 354 20.01 13.66 11.22
N LEU A 355 19.37 13.50 10.05
CA LEU A 355 20.07 13.47 8.76
C LEU A 355 20.68 14.83 8.42
N ILE A 356 19.98 15.94 8.68
CA ILE A 356 20.52 17.30 8.52
C ILE A 356 21.72 17.49 9.44
N ASP A 357 21.59 17.22 10.74
CA ASP A 357 22.67 17.37 11.72
C ASP A 357 23.91 16.54 11.33
N ASN A 358 23.70 15.33 10.82
CA ASN A 358 24.77 14.47 10.32
C ASN A 358 25.44 15.06 9.07
N SER A 359 24.63 15.60 8.13
CA SER A 359 25.16 16.20 6.90
C SER A 359 25.93 17.52 7.17
N GLU A 360 25.60 18.23 8.23
CA GLU A 360 26.33 19.43 8.66
C GLU A 360 27.67 19.12 9.31
N ARG A 361 27.77 17.97 9.96
CA ARG A 361 29.04 17.48 10.58
C ARG A 361 30.02 16.91 9.58
N GLN A 362 29.57 16.55 8.39
CA GLN A 362 30.43 16.05 7.34
C GLN A 362 31.23 17.20 6.72
N THR A 363 32.57 17.12 6.82
CA THR A 363 33.49 18.16 6.33
C THR A 363 33.80 18.03 4.83
N LEU A 364 33.71 16.85 4.27
CA LEU A 364 33.96 16.56 2.86
C LEU A 364 32.66 16.15 2.19
N LEU A 365 32.10 17.05 1.39
CA LEU A 365 30.93 16.80 0.59
C LEU A 365 31.37 16.80 -0.88
N GLY A 366 31.26 15.63 -1.53
CA GLY A 366 31.36 15.50 -2.98
C GLY A 366 30.07 15.99 -3.69
N PRO A 367 30.02 15.89 -5.02
CA PRO A 367 28.76 16.06 -5.74
C PRO A 367 27.75 14.99 -5.27
N PRO A 368 26.45 15.33 -5.15
CA PRO A 368 25.46 14.39 -4.64
C PRO A 368 25.30 13.19 -5.59
N GLU A 369 25.52 11.99 -5.07
CA GLU A 369 25.37 10.73 -5.83
C GLU A 369 24.07 9.99 -5.43
N ASN A 370 23.73 10.03 -4.14
CA ASN A 370 22.59 9.33 -3.59
C ASN A 370 21.37 10.24 -3.45
N THR A 371 20.16 9.68 -3.49
CA THR A 371 18.90 10.41 -3.27
C THR A 371 18.91 11.22 -1.97
N ARG A 372 19.45 10.65 -0.88
CA ARG A 372 19.58 11.34 0.40
C ARG A 372 20.45 12.58 0.29
N GLU A 373 21.57 12.49 -0.40
CA GLU A 373 22.50 13.61 -0.59
C GLU A 373 21.88 14.73 -1.44
N HIS A 374 21.14 14.38 -2.51
CA HIS A 374 20.37 15.36 -3.29
C HIS A 374 19.37 16.11 -2.42
N ILE A 375 18.61 15.40 -1.58
CA ILE A 375 17.61 16.02 -0.70
C ILE A 375 18.29 16.85 0.39
N MET A 376 19.43 16.42 0.95
CA MET A 376 20.17 17.22 1.93
C MET A 376 20.77 18.47 1.30
N GLY A 377 21.28 18.40 0.06
CA GLY A 377 21.71 19.55 -0.71
C GLY A 377 20.56 20.51 -1.01
N ALA A 378 19.40 19.97 -1.42
CA ALA A 378 18.19 20.75 -1.65
C ALA A 378 17.68 21.44 -0.36
N SER A 379 17.78 20.76 0.79
CA SER A 379 17.40 21.31 2.10
C SER A 379 18.24 22.52 2.47
N LYS A 380 19.57 22.47 2.22
CA LYS A 380 20.47 23.61 2.45
C LYS A 380 20.16 24.77 1.51
N ALA A 381 19.90 24.49 0.24
CA ALA A 381 19.50 25.51 -0.73
C ALA A 381 18.18 26.18 -0.33
N LEU A 382 17.19 25.41 0.10
CA LEU A 382 15.89 25.92 0.55
C LEU A 382 16.03 26.78 1.81
N ALA A 383 16.85 26.37 2.78
CA ALA A 383 17.14 27.14 3.99
C ALA A 383 17.80 28.49 3.69
N ASN A 384 18.62 28.55 2.63
CA ASN A 384 19.28 29.78 2.17
C ASN A 384 18.37 30.67 1.28
N GLY A 385 17.16 30.20 0.94
CA GLY A 385 16.21 30.91 0.06
C GLY A 385 16.48 30.71 -1.45
N GLU A 386 17.37 29.80 -1.84
CA GLU A 386 17.73 29.47 -3.23
C GLU A 386 16.79 28.39 -3.78
N TRP A 387 15.54 28.75 -4.04
CA TRP A 387 14.53 27.80 -4.49
C TRP A 387 14.84 27.15 -5.84
N GLU A 388 15.50 27.85 -6.75
CA GLU A 388 15.88 27.31 -8.08
C GLU A 388 16.84 26.14 -7.96
N LYS A 389 17.90 26.30 -7.14
CA LYS A 389 18.84 25.20 -6.89
C LYS A 389 18.17 24.03 -6.18
N CYS A 390 17.26 24.32 -5.24
CA CYS A 390 16.47 23.28 -4.59
C CYS A 390 15.64 22.50 -5.61
N ARG A 391 14.92 23.20 -6.50
CA ARG A 391 14.14 22.61 -7.60
C ARG A 391 15.01 21.71 -8.48
N ASP A 392 16.15 22.21 -8.92
CA ASP A 392 17.03 21.50 -9.86
C ASP A 392 17.62 20.24 -9.23
N LEU A 393 18.01 20.28 -7.95
CA LEU A 393 18.48 19.12 -7.21
C LEU A 393 17.38 18.07 -7.03
N ILE A 394 16.16 18.48 -6.70
CA ILE A 394 15.02 17.55 -6.54
C ILE A 394 14.62 16.93 -7.89
N ASN A 395 14.53 17.74 -8.95
CA ASN A 395 14.14 17.25 -10.28
C ASN A 395 15.19 16.36 -10.93
N SER A 396 16.47 16.45 -10.53
CA SER A 396 17.55 15.59 -11.03
C SER A 396 17.48 14.14 -10.51
N ILE A 397 16.67 13.88 -9.48
CA ILE A 397 16.53 12.54 -8.90
C ILE A 397 15.79 11.61 -9.88
N LYS A 398 16.46 10.55 -10.33
CA LYS A 398 15.92 9.58 -11.31
C LYS A 398 14.74 8.73 -10.77
N ILE A 399 14.56 8.65 -9.47
CA ILE A 399 13.50 7.83 -8.85
C ILE A 399 12.10 8.31 -9.22
N TRP A 400 11.94 9.61 -9.55
CA TRP A 400 10.66 10.14 -10.01
C TRP A 400 10.13 9.47 -11.28
N ASP A 401 11.02 8.97 -12.13
CA ASP A 401 10.66 8.31 -13.39
C ASP A 401 9.93 6.96 -13.17
N LEU A 402 9.96 6.42 -11.94
CA LEU A 402 9.20 5.23 -11.53
C LEU A 402 7.74 5.54 -11.20
N MET A 403 7.36 6.81 -11.08
CA MET A 403 5.99 7.21 -10.78
C MET A 403 5.18 7.43 -12.06
N PRO A 404 3.89 7.10 -12.04
CA PRO A 404 2.99 7.55 -13.09
C PRO A 404 2.91 9.08 -13.08
N ASN A 405 2.74 9.72 -14.25
CA ASN A 405 2.58 11.16 -14.40
C ASN A 405 3.78 12.00 -13.87
N THR A 406 5.00 11.57 -14.16
CA THR A 406 6.26 12.20 -13.69
C THR A 406 6.30 13.73 -13.91
N GLU A 407 5.84 14.20 -15.08
CA GLU A 407 5.84 15.62 -15.43
C GLU A 407 4.90 16.47 -14.54
N GLU A 408 3.74 15.93 -14.22
CA GLU A 408 2.78 16.61 -13.34
C GLU A 408 3.30 16.68 -11.90
N ILE A 409 3.95 15.60 -11.45
CA ILE A 409 4.57 15.54 -10.13
C ILE A 409 5.72 16.54 -10.03
N LYS A 410 6.58 16.65 -11.03
CA LYS A 410 7.68 17.64 -11.07
C LYS A 410 7.15 19.07 -11.06
N LYS A 411 6.05 19.36 -11.77
CA LYS A 411 5.37 20.66 -11.75
C LYS A 411 4.78 20.96 -10.36
N MET A 412 4.09 20.00 -9.77
CA MET A 412 3.52 20.12 -8.42
C MET A 412 4.63 20.38 -7.38
N LEU A 413 5.73 19.61 -7.43
CA LEU A 413 6.86 19.79 -6.53
C LEU A 413 7.52 21.17 -6.71
N THR A 414 7.73 21.62 -7.95
CA THR A 414 8.28 22.96 -8.22
C THR A 414 7.43 24.03 -7.56
N ARG A 415 6.10 23.95 -7.72
CA ARG A 415 5.19 24.91 -7.07
C ARG A 415 5.26 24.86 -5.55
N LYS A 416 5.32 23.65 -4.96
CA LYS A 416 5.47 23.49 -3.50
C LYS A 416 6.81 24.03 -2.98
N ILE A 417 7.89 23.82 -3.72
CA ILE A 417 9.20 24.39 -3.38
C ILE A 417 9.17 25.92 -3.42
N GLN A 418 8.51 26.52 -4.40
CA GLN A 418 8.31 27.98 -4.48
C GLN A 418 7.50 28.50 -3.28
N GLU A 419 6.36 27.85 -2.95
CA GLU A 419 5.49 28.22 -1.83
C GLU A 419 6.25 28.14 -0.50
N GLU A 420 6.92 27.01 -0.20
CA GLU A 420 7.65 26.82 1.06
C GLU A 420 8.98 27.57 1.09
N GLY A 421 9.60 27.82 -0.07
CA GLY A 421 10.76 28.70 -0.20
C GLY A 421 10.41 30.15 0.18
N LEU A 422 9.29 30.66 -0.32
CA LEU A 422 8.76 31.97 0.06
C LEU A 422 8.54 32.08 1.59
N ARG A 423 7.89 31.06 2.19
CA ARG A 423 7.65 31.03 3.65
C ARG A 423 8.97 31.03 4.43
N THR A 424 9.92 30.19 4.03
CA THR A 424 11.24 30.08 4.68
C THR A 424 11.99 31.40 4.60
N TRP A 425 11.99 32.04 3.43
CA TRP A 425 12.65 33.33 3.24
C TRP A 425 12.06 34.43 4.12
N ILE A 426 10.71 34.52 4.20
CA ILE A 426 10.03 35.49 5.05
C ILE A 426 10.42 35.29 6.52
N PHE A 427 10.42 34.05 7.02
CA PHE A 427 10.83 33.77 8.41
C PHE A 427 12.29 34.15 8.68
N THR A 428 13.18 33.89 7.73
CA THR A 428 14.61 34.20 7.87
C THR A 428 14.84 35.72 7.84
N CYS A 429 14.13 36.41 6.95
CA CYS A 429 14.34 37.84 6.72
C CYS A 429 13.49 38.78 7.55
N ARG A 430 12.51 38.28 8.34
CA ARG A 430 11.56 39.09 9.13
C ARG A 430 12.23 40.13 10.04
N ASN A 431 13.41 39.84 10.53
CA ASN A 431 14.13 40.72 11.44
C ASN A 431 14.98 41.79 10.72
N HIS A 432 15.14 41.66 9.39
CA HIS A 432 16.01 42.55 8.61
C HIS A 432 15.24 43.63 7.83
N TYR A 433 13.95 43.39 7.58
CA TYR A 433 13.11 44.31 6.81
C TYR A 433 11.92 44.79 7.62
N ASP A 434 11.66 46.13 7.57
CA ASP A 434 10.44 46.70 8.13
C ASP A 434 9.25 46.61 7.16
N ASN A 435 9.53 46.76 5.86
CA ASN A 435 8.53 46.73 4.79
C ASN A 435 9.02 45.88 3.64
N ILE A 436 8.15 45.02 3.05
CA ILE A 436 8.46 44.18 1.93
C ILE A 436 7.35 44.34 0.87
N SER A 437 7.72 44.55 -0.39
CA SER A 437 6.78 44.64 -1.52
C SER A 437 6.33 43.26 -1.97
N LEU A 438 5.02 43.07 -2.18
CA LEU A 438 4.43 41.84 -2.74
C LEU A 438 4.91 41.57 -4.16
N ASP A 439 5.06 42.62 -4.98
CA ASP A 439 5.52 42.48 -6.37
C ASP A 439 6.97 42.00 -6.47
N GLN A 440 7.82 42.40 -5.53
CA GLN A 440 9.21 41.92 -5.48
C GLN A 440 9.25 40.44 -5.09
N LEU A 441 8.46 40.03 -4.09
CA LEU A 441 8.36 38.63 -3.71
C LEU A 441 7.83 37.76 -4.84
N ALA A 442 6.82 38.23 -5.56
CA ALA A 442 6.26 37.54 -6.71
C ALA A 442 7.32 37.28 -7.80
N LYS A 443 8.17 38.25 -8.07
CA LYS A 443 9.28 38.12 -9.05
C LYS A 443 10.40 37.22 -8.53
N MET A 444 10.73 37.26 -7.24
CA MET A 444 11.80 36.42 -6.66
C MET A 444 11.47 34.93 -6.67
N PHE A 445 10.20 34.60 -6.43
CA PHE A 445 9.76 33.22 -6.31
C PHE A 445 8.98 32.72 -7.54
N ASP A 446 8.88 33.54 -8.59
CA ASP A 446 8.15 33.21 -9.82
C ASP A 446 6.71 32.73 -9.54
N LEU A 447 6.03 33.47 -8.65
CA LEU A 447 4.65 33.21 -8.25
C LEU A 447 3.73 34.37 -8.65
N PRO A 448 2.47 34.12 -8.99
CA PRO A 448 1.51 35.21 -9.18
C PRO A 448 1.27 35.96 -7.89
N VAL A 449 1.11 37.30 -7.97
CA VAL A 449 0.93 38.18 -6.80
C VAL A 449 -0.27 37.75 -5.93
N SER A 450 -1.33 37.25 -6.54
CA SER A 450 -2.50 36.74 -5.84
C SER A 450 -2.17 35.55 -4.91
N ASP A 451 -1.28 34.67 -5.36
CA ASP A 451 -0.89 33.48 -4.59
C ASP A 451 0.04 33.89 -3.44
N VAL A 452 1.00 34.80 -3.70
CA VAL A 452 1.87 35.37 -2.67
C VAL A 452 1.03 36.03 -1.58
N HIS A 453 0.07 36.87 -1.96
CA HIS A 453 -0.87 37.50 -1.03
C HIS A 453 -1.64 36.45 -0.20
N SER A 454 -2.18 35.43 -0.86
CA SER A 454 -2.93 34.37 -0.18
C SER A 454 -2.07 33.58 0.82
N ILE A 455 -0.80 33.29 0.49
CA ILE A 455 0.14 32.59 1.37
C ILE A 455 0.42 33.44 2.62
N ILE A 456 0.71 34.73 2.43
CA ILE A 456 1.04 35.64 3.52
C ILE A 456 -0.18 35.85 4.42
N CYS A 457 -1.37 36.04 3.87
CA CYS A 457 -2.60 36.12 4.64
C CYS A 457 -2.79 34.89 5.53
N ARG A 458 -2.55 33.68 4.98
CA ARG A 458 -2.61 32.43 5.77
C ARG A 458 -1.58 32.40 6.90
N MET A 459 -0.37 32.88 6.67
CA MET A 459 0.68 32.95 7.70
C MET A 459 0.29 33.92 8.83
N ILE A 460 -0.32 35.07 8.50
CA ILE A 460 -0.80 36.05 9.48
C ILE A 460 -2.00 35.48 10.28
N ILE A 461 -2.98 34.85 9.58
CA ILE A 461 -4.17 34.26 10.23
C ILE A 461 -3.79 33.13 11.19
N LYS A 462 -2.75 32.34 10.84
CA LYS A 462 -2.25 31.26 11.71
C LYS A 462 -1.31 31.73 12.81
N GLU A 463 -1.10 33.06 12.94
CA GLU A 463 -0.17 33.65 13.90
C GLU A 463 1.30 33.19 13.73
N GLU A 464 1.64 32.65 12.54
CA GLU A 464 3.02 32.28 12.19
C GLU A 464 3.88 33.53 11.92
N LEU A 465 3.26 34.61 11.43
CA LEU A 465 3.92 35.87 11.08
C LEU A 465 3.19 37.07 11.72
N SER A 466 3.92 37.85 12.51
CA SER A 466 3.44 39.11 13.06
C SER A 466 3.65 40.25 12.05
N ALA A 467 2.68 40.43 11.16
CA ALA A 467 2.74 41.45 10.10
C ALA A 467 1.34 41.96 9.76
N SER A 468 1.26 43.13 9.13
CA SER A 468 0.04 43.70 8.56
C SER A 468 0.23 43.94 7.07
N ILE A 469 -0.84 43.86 6.28
CA ILE A 469 -0.79 44.11 4.84
C ILE A 469 -1.43 45.43 4.53
N ASP A 470 -0.70 46.34 3.88
CA ASP A 470 -1.23 47.58 3.32
C ASP A 470 -1.64 47.31 1.86
N GLU A 471 -2.93 47.13 1.63
CA GLU A 471 -3.48 46.84 0.30
C GLU A 471 -3.29 48.01 -0.67
N SER A 472 -3.29 49.26 -0.17
CA SER A 472 -3.16 50.46 -1.01
C SER A 472 -1.79 50.55 -1.70
N LYS A 473 -0.76 50.04 -1.05
CA LYS A 473 0.64 50.04 -1.52
C LYS A 473 1.18 48.67 -1.93
N SER A 474 0.39 47.64 -1.75
CA SER A 474 0.84 46.23 -1.95
C SER A 474 2.12 45.92 -1.15
N ILE A 475 2.17 46.35 0.11
CA ILE A 475 3.32 46.21 0.99
C ILE A 475 2.92 45.42 2.24
N ILE A 476 3.83 44.59 2.69
CA ILE A 476 3.76 43.88 3.97
C ILE A 476 4.55 44.75 4.97
N VAL A 477 3.93 45.14 6.06
CA VAL A 477 4.55 45.86 7.16
C VAL A 477 4.83 44.86 8.29
N MET A 478 6.11 44.61 8.56
CA MET A 478 6.53 43.73 9.63
C MET A 478 6.39 44.38 10.99
N SER A 479 5.71 43.76 11.96
CA SER A 479 5.73 44.18 13.31
C SER A 479 7.01 43.67 13.97
N LYS A 480 7.80 44.58 14.58
CA LYS A 480 9.00 44.18 15.33
C LYS A 480 8.56 43.37 16.54
N SER A 481 8.73 42.07 16.49
CA SER A 481 8.59 41.25 17.67
C SER A 481 9.84 41.47 18.53
N GLU A 482 9.64 41.96 19.77
CA GLU A 482 10.71 42.13 20.76
C GLU A 482 11.26 40.79 21.30
N GLU A 483 11.05 39.69 20.61
CA GLU A 483 11.58 38.40 20.98
C GLU A 483 13.10 38.32 20.75
N ASN A 484 13.83 39.06 21.60
CA ASN A 484 15.28 38.94 21.65
C ASN A 484 15.69 37.61 22.27
N LYS A 485 16.78 37.02 21.75
CA LYS A 485 17.42 35.80 22.28
C LYS A 485 17.58 35.84 23.83
N LEU A 486 17.81 37.02 24.40
CA LEU A 486 17.89 37.23 25.85
C LEU A 486 16.55 37.02 26.57
N HIS A 487 15.45 37.53 26.03
CA HIS A 487 14.11 37.34 26.61
C HIS A 487 13.73 35.86 26.62
N PHE A 488 14.02 35.17 25.55
CA PHE A 488 13.78 33.76 25.44
C PHE A 488 14.65 32.91 26.39
N LEU A 489 15.94 33.21 26.53
CA LEU A 489 16.81 32.56 27.52
C LEU A 489 16.35 32.86 28.97
N ALA A 490 15.88 34.06 29.25
CA ALA A 490 15.30 34.43 30.54
C ALA A 490 14.03 33.62 30.85
N GLN A 491 13.16 33.46 29.88
CA GLN A 491 11.95 32.63 30.00
C GLN A 491 12.28 31.15 30.24
N GLN A 492 13.25 30.58 29.52
CA GLN A 492 13.74 29.22 29.77
C GLN A 492 14.32 29.05 31.15
N TYR A 493 15.12 30.02 31.61
CA TYR A 493 15.68 29.99 32.95
C TYR A 493 14.56 30.02 34.00
N TYR A 494 13.57 30.89 33.82
CA TYR A 494 12.40 30.96 34.69
C TYR A 494 11.64 29.65 34.78
N GLU A 495 11.38 28.99 33.63
CA GLU A 495 10.70 27.69 33.59
C GLU A 495 11.49 26.59 34.28
N LYS A 496 12.82 26.53 34.07
CA LYS A 496 13.69 25.56 34.76
C LYS A 496 13.72 25.76 36.27
N VAL A 497 13.82 27.03 36.71
CA VAL A 497 13.74 27.38 38.13
C VAL A 497 12.39 26.98 38.72
N LYS A 498 11.29 27.23 38.00
CA LYS A 498 9.94 26.87 38.43
C LYS A 498 9.77 25.34 38.59
N VAL A 499 10.38 24.54 37.71
CA VAL A 499 10.39 23.08 37.84
C VAL A 499 11.21 22.63 39.03
N LEU A 500 12.36 23.24 39.28
CA LEU A 500 13.21 22.95 40.45
C LEU A 500 12.57 23.37 41.78
N MET A 501 11.78 24.44 41.77
CA MET A 501 11.06 24.91 42.97
C MET A 501 9.79 24.11 43.28
N LYS A 502 9.32 23.28 42.35
CA LYS A 502 8.19 22.36 42.57
C LYS A 502 8.61 20.98 43.11
N ILE A 503 9.92 20.76 43.23
CA ILE A 503 10.51 19.62 43.92
C ILE A 503 10.81 20.01 45.35
#